data_93ca817e9c961044294c05c057f282b0
#
_entry.id   93ca817e9c961044294c05c057f282b0
#
_cell.length_a   1.000
_cell.length_b   1.000
_cell.length_c   1.000
_cell.angle_alpha   90.00
_cell.angle_beta   90.00
_cell.angle_gamma   90.00
#
_symmetry.space_group_name_H-M   'P 1'
#
loop_
_entity.id
_entity.type
_entity.pdbx_description
1 polymer ?
#
loop_
_entity_poly.entity_id
_entity_poly.type
_entity_poly.pdbx_seq_one_letter_code
_entity_poly.pdbx_strand_id
1 'polypeptide(L)'
;PPEVARLLEAAYKNRSPRQGLRDWALLAFLYGTGLRISEALSLTYADLTYQDGVPHAVRVLGKGNKERVVVLSPTAQRALFQWLKHRNLEGHPTSPYLWSHTAGRERGKPFPARTVQAMLKRVARRAGLKDWARLTPHKLRHSYASALMEAGRGIDEVKELLGHASIATTQIYVHVSRKRLEEAARALPEVF
;
A
#
# COMPACT_ATOMS: atom_id res chain seq x y z
N PRO A 1 0.85 -1.43 -15.15
CA PRO A 1 0.15 -2.56 -15.81
C PRO A 1 -1.34 -2.26 -15.97
N PRO A 2 -1.94 -2.49 -17.17
CA PRO A 2 -3.32 -2.09 -17.47
C PRO A 2 -4.37 -2.79 -16.56
N GLU A 3 -4.07 -3.98 -16.07
CA GLU A 3 -4.95 -4.70 -15.15
C GLU A 3 -5.03 -4.04 -13.78
N VAL A 4 -3.92 -3.49 -13.28
CA VAL A 4 -3.90 -2.76 -12.01
C VAL A 4 -4.72 -1.47 -12.14
N ALA A 5 -4.57 -0.72 -13.24
CA ALA A 5 -5.35 0.48 -13.50
C ALA A 5 -6.86 0.18 -13.49
N ARG A 6 -7.31 -0.87 -14.23
CA ARG A 6 -8.70 -1.31 -14.22
C ARG A 6 -9.20 -1.73 -12.84
N LEU A 7 -8.34 -2.42 -12.07
CA LEU A 7 -8.66 -2.83 -10.71
C LEU A 7 -8.91 -1.61 -9.82
N LEU A 8 -8.01 -0.62 -9.84
CA LEU A 8 -8.12 0.58 -9.02
C LEU A 8 -9.32 1.44 -9.42
N GLU A 9 -9.55 1.61 -10.73
CA GLU A 9 -10.74 2.30 -11.23
C GLU A 9 -12.03 1.62 -10.76
N ALA A 10 -12.12 0.29 -10.88
CA ALA A 10 -13.26 -0.46 -10.40
C ALA A 10 -13.43 -0.40 -8.88
N ALA A 11 -12.36 -0.27 -8.11
CA ALA A 11 -12.41 -0.04 -6.68
C ALA A 11 -13.06 1.29 -6.37
N TYR A 12 -12.61 2.36 -7.02
CA TYR A 12 -13.11 3.72 -6.83
C TYR A 12 -14.59 3.87 -7.22
N LYS A 13 -14.99 3.31 -8.37
CA LYS A 13 -16.37 3.33 -8.89
C LYS A 13 -17.31 2.38 -8.12
N ASN A 14 -17.26 2.39 -6.79
CA ASN A 14 -18.18 1.62 -5.96
C ASN A 14 -19.53 2.37 -5.84
N ARG A 15 -20.63 1.62 -5.66
CA ARG A 15 -21.97 2.21 -5.38
C ARG A 15 -21.97 3.06 -4.11
N SER A 16 -21.17 2.70 -3.12
CA SER A 16 -20.91 3.53 -1.94
C SER A 16 -19.61 4.31 -2.15
N PRO A 17 -19.65 5.64 -2.30
CA PRO A 17 -18.44 6.45 -2.51
C PRO A 17 -17.40 6.28 -1.40
N ARG A 18 -17.86 6.17 -0.14
CA ARG A 18 -17.01 5.93 1.01
C ARG A 18 -16.27 4.60 0.94
N GLN A 19 -16.99 3.53 0.58
CA GLN A 19 -16.35 2.23 0.39
C GLN A 19 -15.43 2.23 -0.83
N GLY A 20 -15.82 2.94 -1.87
CA GLY A 20 -15.01 3.09 -3.07
C GLY A 20 -13.68 3.76 -2.77
N LEU A 21 -13.70 4.89 -2.07
CA LEU A 21 -12.48 5.59 -1.66
C LEU A 21 -11.58 4.71 -0.78
N ARG A 22 -12.16 4.00 0.20
CA ARG A 22 -11.41 3.10 1.07
C ARG A 22 -10.78 1.94 0.30
N ASP A 23 -11.59 1.24 -0.51
CA ASP A 23 -11.15 0.07 -1.26
C ASP A 23 -10.05 0.45 -2.26
N TRP A 24 -10.25 1.56 -2.98
CA TRP A 24 -9.26 2.14 -3.87
C TRP A 24 -7.97 2.50 -3.13
N ALA A 25 -8.07 3.26 -2.02
CA ALA A 25 -6.91 3.73 -1.29
C ALA A 25 -6.07 2.56 -0.75
N LEU A 26 -6.73 1.54 -0.18
CA LEU A 26 -6.03 0.36 0.33
C LEU A 26 -5.34 -0.44 -0.79
N LEU A 27 -6.02 -0.66 -1.92
CA LEU A 27 -5.44 -1.40 -3.05
C LEU A 27 -4.30 -0.61 -3.71
N ALA A 28 -4.47 0.71 -3.89
CA ALA A 28 -3.42 1.58 -4.41
C ALA A 28 -2.21 1.64 -3.47
N PHE A 29 -2.44 1.67 -2.15
CA PHE A 29 -1.39 1.62 -1.16
C PHE A 29 -0.63 0.28 -1.19
N LEU A 30 -1.34 -0.84 -1.24
CA LEU A 30 -0.72 -2.18 -1.33
C LEU A 30 0.12 -2.32 -2.61
N TYR A 31 -0.41 -1.86 -3.75
CA TYR A 31 0.32 -1.86 -5.00
C TYR A 31 1.51 -0.89 -4.97
N GLY A 32 1.32 0.32 -4.47
CA GLY A 32 2.36 1.37 -4.51
C GLY A 32 3.45 1.24 -3.45
N THR A 33 3.32 0.30 -2.50
CA THR A 33 4.33 0.02 -1.46
C THR A 33 4.93 -1.38 -1.58
N GLY A 34 4.23 -2.30 -2.22
CA GLY A 34 4.62 -3.71 -2.25
C GLY A 34 4.63 -4.39 -0.86
N LEU A 35 3.98 -3.82 0.16
CA LEU A 35 3.92 -4.39 1.50
C LEU A 35 3.17 -5.72 1.53
N ARG A 36 3.53 -6.58 2.49
CA ARG A 36 2.68 -7.72 2.84
C ARG A 36 1.38 -7.21 3.44
N ILE A 37 0.28 -7.92 3.20
CA ILE A 37 -1.03 -7.49 3.71
C ILE A 37 -1.04 -7.34 5.23
N SER A 38 -0.42 -8.24 5.97
CA SER A 38 -0.32 -8.17 7.44
C SER A 38 0.46 -6.94 7.89
N GLU A 39 1.55 -6.59 7.21
CA GLU A 39 2.32 -5.38 7.48
C GLU A 39 1.48 -4.12 7.25
N ALA A 40 0.80 -4.04 6.10
CA ALA A 40 -0.05 -2.89 5.78
C ALA A 40 -1.20 -2.71 6.78
N LEU A 41 -1.85 -3.78 7.20
CA LEU A 41 -3.00 -3.73 8.11
C LEU A 41 -2.63 -3.43 9.56
N SER A 42 -1.38 -3.66 9.95
CA SER A 42 -0.86 -3.31 11.28
C SER A 42 -0.42 -1.84 11.40
N LEU A 43 -0.30 -1.11 10.29
CA LEU A 43 0.15 0.28 10.31
C LEU A 43 -0.80 1.19 11.07
N THR A 44 -0.19 2.08 11.84
CA THR A 44 -0.87 3.13 12.60
C THR A 44 -0.49 4.52 12.09
N TYR A 45 -1.18 5.55 12.55
CA TYR A 45 -0.81 6.95 12.25
C TYR A 45 0.60 7.30 12.75
N ALA A 46 1.04 6.68 13.86
CA ALA A 46 2.39 6.89 14.41
C ALA A 46 3.52 6.35 13.52
N ASP A 47 3.18 5.48 12.57
CA ASP A 47 4.15 4.91 11.63
C ASP A 47 4.37 5.78 10.40
N LEU A 48 3.59 6.87 10.24
CA LEU A 48 3.68 7.77 9.10
C LEU A 48 4.79 8.79 9.26
N THR A 49 5.55 9.01 8.20
CA THR A 49 6.43 10.15 8.04
C THR A 49 5.85 11.07 6.98
N TYR A 50 5.84 12.37 7.27
CA TYR A 50 5.28 13.40 6.39
C TYR A 50 6.40 14.25 5.78
N GLN A 51 6.20 14.70 4.56
CA GLN A 51 6.97 15.73 3.91
C GLN A 51 6.00 16.75 3.31
N ASP A 52 6.15 18.02 3.67
CA ASP A 52 5.26 19.12 3.23
C ASP A 52 3.75 18.83 3.46
N GLY A 53 3.43 18.19 4.58
CA GLY A 53 2.07 17.83 4.95
C GLY A 53 1.49 16.61 4.21
N VAL A 54 2.25 15.96 3.35
CA VAL A 54 1.85 14.77 2.60
C VAL A 54 2.53 13.52 3.18
N PRO A 55 1.83 12.38 3.36
CA PRO A 55 2.46 11.13 3.74
C PRO A 55 3.57 10.76 2.75
N HIS A 56 4.80 10.58 3.23
CA HIS A 56 5.97 10.33 2.40
C HIS A 56 6.52 8.92 2.55
N ALA A 57 6.55 8.41 3.77
CA ALA A 57 7.06 7.08 4.08
C ALA A 57 6.30 6.45 5.25
N VAL A 58 6.44 5.15 5.38
CA VAL A 58 5.91 4.39 6.52
C VAL A 58 7.00 3.55 7.16
N ARG A 59 6.98 3.51 8.49
CA ARG A 59 7.80 2.60 9.28
C ARG A 59 7.07 1.26 9.40
N VAL A 60 7.72 0.19 9.03
CA VAL A 60 7.13 -1.15 8.98
C VAL A 60 7.92 -2.09 9.87
N LEU A 61 7.22 -2.82 10.71
CA LEU A 61 7.78 -3.89 11.50
C LEU A 61 7.69 -5.21 10.72
N GLY A 62 8.84 -5.73 10.32
CA GLY A 62 8.94 -6.96 9.54
C GLY A 62 9.14 -8.20 10.42
N LYS A 63 9.40 -9.33 9.75
CA LYS A 63 9.69 -10.61 10.43
C LYS A 63 10.91 -10.47 11.35
N GLY A 64 10.79 -11.00 12.57
CA GLY A 64 11.86 -10.94 13.57
C GLY A 64 12.00 -9.56 14.25
N ASN A 65 10.91 -8.79 14.29
CA ASN A 65 10.85 -7.47 14.93
C ASN A 65 11.82 -6.44 14.32
N LYS A 66 12.17 -6.59 13.04
CA LYS A 66 13.07 -5.66 12.34
C LYS A 66 12.27 -4.54 11.71
N GLU A 67 12.64 -3.33 12.08
CA GLU A 67 12.06 -2.14 11.50
C GLU A 67 12.71 -1.79 10.16
N ARG A 68 11.88 -1.34 9.22
CA ARG A 68 12.34 -0.71 7.97
C ARG A 68 11.43 0.45 7.60
N VAL A 69 11.97 1.39 6.87
CA VAL A 69 11.21 2.50 6.28
C VAL A 69 10.91 2.17 4.82
N VAL A 70 9.64 2.29 4.46
CA VAL A 70 9.17 2.11 3.08
C VAL A 70 8.72 3.46 2.55
N VAL A 71 9.38 3.93 1.49
CA VAL A 71 9.00 5.16 0.79
C VAL A 71 7.77 4.89 -0.05
N LEU A 72 6.81 5.81 0.00
CA LEU A 72 5.56 5.70 -0.73
C LEU A 72 5.76 6.14 -2.20
N SER A 73 5.28 5.33 -3.14
CA SER A 73 5.16 5.79 -4.53
C SER A 73 4.14 6.92 -4.65
N PRO A 74 4.17 7.73 -5.73
CA PRO A 74 3.19 8.79 -5.95
C PRO A 74 1.73 8.30 -5.85
N THR A 75 1.44 7.13 -6.40
CA THR A 75 0.12 6.48 -6.30
C THR A 75 -0.26 6.19 -4.85
N ALA A 76 0.65 5.60 -4.05
CA ALA A 76 0.41 5.30 -2.64
C ALA A 76 0.24 6.57 -1.80
N GLN A 77 1.06 7.59 -2.04
CA GLN A 77 0.96 8.90 -1.36
C GLN A 77 -0.40 9.54 -1.59
N ARG A 78 -0.83 9.66 -2.84
CA ARG A 78 -2.12 10.23 -3.21
C ARG A 78 -3.28 9.48 -2.57
N ALA A 79 -3.25 8.17 -2.68
CA ALA A 79 -4.31 7.31 -2.15
C ALA A 79 -4.42 7.42 -0.62
N LEU A 80 -3.28 7.35 0.07
CA LEU A 80 -3.24 7.47 1.53
C LEU A 80 -3.67 8.86 1.98
N PHE A 81 -3.19 9.92 1.34
CA PHE A 81 -3.56 11.30 1.66
C PHE A 81 -5.07 11.52 1.54
N GLN A 82 -5.70 11.09 0.46
CA GLN A 82 -7.14 11.23 0.27
C GLN A 82 -7.93 10.42 1.30
N TRP A 83 -7.48 9.22 1.62
CA TRP A 83 -8.12 8.39 2.65
C TRP A 83 -8.05 9.02 4.03
N LEU A 84 -6.88 9.52 4.43
CA LEU A 84 -6.69 10.18 5.73
C LEU A 84 -7.51 11.46 5.83
N LYS A 85 -7.53 12.28 4.77
CA LYS A 85 -8.36 13.48 4.72
C LYS A 85 -9.84 13.15 4.91
N HIS A 86 -10.34 12.13 4.23
CA HIS A 86 -11.73 11.70 4.36
C HIS A 86 -12.05 11.20 5.78
N ARG A 87 -11.19 10.40 6.37
CA ARG A 87 -11.37 9.91 7.75
C ARG A 87 -11.39 11.05 8.77
N ASN A 88 -10.53 12.04 8.63
CA ASN A 88 -10.47 13.18 9.53
C ASN A 88 -11.73 14.04 9.45
N LEU A 89 -12.27 14.26 8.25
CA LEU A 89 -13.52 15.01 8.05
C LEU A 89 -14.75 14.33 8.66
N GLU A 90 -14.75 12.99 8.71
CA GLU A 90 -15.85 12.22 9.31
C GLU A 90 -15.74 12.08 10.84
N GLY A 91 -14.75 12.72 11.47
CA GLY A 91 -14.55 12.67 12.92
C GLY A 91 -14.19 11.27 13.43
N HIS A 92 -13.43 10.49 12.66
CA HIS A 92 -13.05 9.14 12.98
C HIS A 92 -11.57 8.92 13.37
N PRO A 93 -11.03 9.63 14.37
CA PRO A 93 -9.73 9.27 14.94
C PRO A 93 -9.83 8.25 16.08
N THR A 94 -10.92 7.49 16.20
CA THR A 94 -11.11 6.54 17.30
C THR A 94 -10.28 5.27 17.18
N SER A 95 -9.55 5.11 16.08
CA SER A 95 -8.65 3.97 15.86
C SER A 95 -7.25 4.46 15.50
N PRO A 96 -6.18 3.93 16.13
CA PRO A 96 -4.83 4.25 15.75
C PRO A 96 -4.46 3.69 14.36
N TYR A 97 -5.18 2.68 13.87
CA TYR A 97 -4.87 1.99 12.63
C TYR A 97 -5.26 2.79 11.39
N LEU A 98 -4.38 2.78 10.38
CA LEU A 98 -4.67 3.42 9.08
C LEU A 98 -5.86 2.75 8.38
N TRP A 99 -5.97 1.43 8.50
CA TRP A 99 -6.97 0.59 7.84
C TRP A 99 -7.85 -0.09 8.87
N SER A 100 -8.94 0.54 9.24
CA SER A 100 -9.85 0.04 10.26
C SER A 100 -11.31 0.15 9.84
N HIS A 101 -12.15 -0.62 10.50
CA HIS A 101 -13.61 -0.52 10.36
C HIS A 101 -14.09 0.86 10.84
N THR A 102 -14.90 1.53 10.03
CA THR A 102 -15.43 2.86 10.33
C THR A 102 -16.84 2.82 10.91
N ALA A 103 -17.49 1.65 10.93
CA ALA A 103 -18.85 1.48 11.42
C ALA A 103 -19.08 0.05 11.95
N GLY A 104 -20.22 -0.14 12.64
CA GLY A 104 -20.64 -1.43 13.16
C GLY A 104 -19.92 -1.87 14.44
N ARG A 105 -20.10 -3.12 14.83
CA ARG A 105 -19.52 -3.71 16.05
C ARG A 105 -17.99 -3.76 16.06
N GLU A 106 -17.38 -3.79 14.86
CA GLU A 106 -15.92 -3.85 14.67
C GLU A 106 -15.29 -2.47 14.49
N ARG A 107 -16.05 -1.39 14.71
CA ARG A 107 -15.55 -0.02 14.58
C ARG A 107 -14.24 0.18 15.35
N GLY A 108 -13.24 0.73 14.68
CA GLY A 108 -11.91 0.99 15.24
C GLY A 108 -10.95 -0.20 15.21
N LYS A 109 -11.42 -1.42 14.98
CA LYS A 109 -10.54 -2.58 14.83
C LYS A 109 -9.93 -2.61 13.43
N PRO A 110 -8.68 -3.08 13.28
CA PRO A 110 -8.05 -3.22 11.97
C PRO A 110 -8.80 -4.24 11.11
N PHE A 111 -8.72 -4.10 9.79
CA PHE A 111 -9.31 -5.10 8.89
C PHE A 111 -8.59 -6.44 9.03
N PRO A 112 -9.32 -7.55 9.16
CA PRO A 112 -8.74 -8.87 8.98
C PRO A 112 -8.26 -9.06 7.52
N ALA A 113 -7.15 -9.76 7.32
CA ALA A 113 -6.63 -10.04 5.98
C ALA A 113 -7.66 -10.70 5.05
N ARG A 114 -8.51 -11.59 5.60
CA ARG A 114 -9.61 -12.23 4.87
C ARG A 114 -10.61 -11.23 4.29
N THR A 115 -10.90 -10.14 4.99
CA THR A 115 -11.80 -9.06 4.52
C THR A 115 -11.21 -8.38 3.29
N VAL A 116 -9.91 -8.09 3.31
CA VAL A 116 -9.20 -7.49 2.17
C VAL A 116 -9.12 -8.45 0.99
N GLN A 117 -8.88 -9.75 1.24
CA GLN A 117 -8.89 -10.77 0.18
C GLN A 117 -10.26 -10.87 -0.50
N ALA A 118 -11.33 -10.89 0.29
CA ALA A 118 -12.71 -10.93 -0.24
C ALA A 118 -13.04 -9.65 -1.03
N MET A 119 -12.63 -8.49 -0.52
CA MET A 119 -12.79 -7.21 -1.19
C MET A 119 -12.03 -7.19 -2.52
N LEU A 120 -10.77 -7.62 -2.54
CA LEU A 120 -9.94 -7.67 -3.74
C LEU A 120 -10.58 -8.53 -4.84
N LYS A 121 -11.06 -9.74 -4.49
CA LYS A 121 -11.76 -10.63 -5.44
C LYS A 121 -13.04 -10.00 -6.00
N ARG A 122 -13.82 -9.36 -5.15
CA ARG A 122 -15.05 -8.66 -5.55
C ARG A 122 -14.76 -7.52 -6.53
N VAL A 123 -13.73 -6.73 -6.24
CA VAL A 123 -13.29 -5.62 -7.10
C VAL A 123 -12.74 -6.14 -8.42
N ALA A 124 -11.89 -7.17 -8.38
CA ALA A 124 -11.31 -7.79 -9.57
C ALA A 124 -12.37 -8.38 -10.52
N ARG A 125 -13.39 -9.03 -9.96
CA ARG A 125 -14.55 -9.50 -10.73
C ARG A 125 -15.27 -8.34 -11.41
N ARG A 126 -15.50 -7.25 -10.69
CA ARG A 126 -16.15 -6.03 -11.23
C ARG A 126 -15.31 -5.35 -12.30
N ALA A 127 -13.97 -5.40 -12.17
CA ALA A 127 -13.02 -4.91 -13.16
C ALA A 127 -12.93 -5.77 -14.43
N GLY A 128 -13.64 -6.90 -14.49
CA GLY A 128 -13.60 -7.82 -15.63
C GLY A 128 -12.25 -8.54 -15.80
N LEU A 129 -11.50 -8.73 -14.71
CA LEU A 129 -10.24 -9.47 -14.77
C LEU A 129 -10.51 -10.97 -14.93
N LYS A 130 -9.86 -11.61 -15.91
CA LYS A 130 -10.08 -13.05 -16.22
C LYS A 130 -9.80 -13.96 -15.03
N ASP A 131 -8.69 -13.72 -14.33
CA ASP A 131 -8.24 -14.55 -13.20
C ASP A 131 -8.63 -13.97 -11.83
N TRP A 132 -9.75 -13.24 -11.75
CA TRP A 132 -10.19 -12.56 -10.53
C TRP A 132 -10.25 -13.50 -9.29
N ALA A 133 -10.64 -14.75 -9.48
CA ALA A 133 -10.75 -15.72 -8.38
C ALA A 133 -9.41 -16.09 -7.75
N ARG A 134 -8.34 -16.01 -8.54
CA ARG A 134 -6.97 -16.32 -8.13
C ARG A 134 -6.21 -15.08 -7.66
N LEU A 135 -6.81 -13.88 -7.75
CA LEU A 135 -6.15 -12.65 -7.34
C LEU A 135 -6.03 -12.59 -5.80
N THR A 136 -4.82 -12.31 -5.35
CA THR A 136 -4.49 -12.19 -3.92
C THR A 136 -3.67 -10.93 -3.67
N PRO A 137 -3.61 -10.41 -2.44
CA PRO A 137 -2.71 -9.30 -2.10
C PRO A 137 -1.24 -9.59 -2.44
N HIS A 138 -0.85 -10.86 -2.37
CA HIS A 138 0.49 -11.28 -2.77
C HIS A 138 0.76 -11.07 -4.27
N LYS A 139 -0.26 -11.28 -5.12
CA LYS A 139 -0.15 -10.97 -6.56
C LYS A 139 -0.04 -9.47 -6.83
N LEU A 140 -0.66 -8.61 -6.05
CA LEU A 140 -0.43 -7.15 -6.14
C LEU A 140 1.02 -6.78 -5.82
N ARG A 141 1.60 -7.41 -4.81
CA ARG A 141 3.01 -7.24 -4.47
C ARG A 141 3.92 -7.75 -5.59
N HIS A 142 3.58 -8.85 -6.27
CA HIS A 142 4.29 -9.30 -7.46
C HIS A 142 4.18 -8.29 -8.60
N SER A 143 2.99 -7.72 -8.83
CA SER A 143 2.79 -6.68 -9.85
C SER A 143 3.62 -5.43 -9.57
N TYR A 144 3.80 -5.04 -8.31
CA TYR A 144 4.71 -3.98 -7.89
C TYR A 144 6.16 -4.30 -8.29
N ALA A 145 6.63 -5.50 -7.92
CA ALA A 145 7.98 -5.93 -8.25
C ALA A 145 8.22 -5.96 -9.77
N SER A 146 7.28 -6.53 -10.54
CA SER A 146 7.37 -6.59 -12.00
C SER A 146 7.40 -5.20 -12.62
N ALA A 147 6.57 -4.28 -12.14
CA ALA A 147 6.54 -2.91 -12.66
C ALA A 147 7.86 -2.16 -12.40
N LEU A 148 8.50 -2.37 -11.27
CA LEU A 148 9.83 -1.80 -10.99
C LEU A 148 10.91 -2.40 -11.90
N MET A 149 10.86 -3.72 -12.13
CA MET A 149 11.79 -4.39 -13.05
C MET A 149 11.60 -3.89 -14.50
N GLU A 150 10.36 -3.73 -14.96
CA GLU A 150 10.01 -3.17 -16.26
C GLU A 150 10.47 -1.71 -16.39
N ALA A 151 10.48 -0.95 -15.28
CA ALA A 151 11.03 0.40 -15.20
C ALA A 151 12.57 0.44 -15.12
N GLY A 152 13.24 -0.69 -15.32
CA GLY A 152 14.71 -0.81 -15.37
C GLY A 152 15.40 -0.84 -14.01
N ARG A 153 14.66 -1.12 -12.92
CA ARG A 153 15.27 -1.27 -11.59
C ARG A 153 15.94 -2.61 -11.43
N GLY A 154 17.10 -2.60 -10.78
CA GLY A 154 17.86 -3.82 -10.50
C GLY A 154 17.12 -4.73 -9.51
N ILE A 155 17.32 -6.03 -9.64
CA ILE A 155 16.68 -7.04 -8.77
C ILE A 155 17.01 -6.81 -7.28
N ASP A 156 18.18 -6.31 -6.97
CA ASP A 156 18.61 -6.04 -5.59
C ASP A 156 17.88 -4.83 -5.01
N GLU A 157 17.65 -3.76 -5.80
CA GLU A 157 16.83 -2.62 -5.41
C GLU A 157 15.37 -3.06 -5.14
N VAL A 158 14.83 -3.91 -6.01
CA VAL A 158 13.47 -4.45 -5.86
C VAL A 158 13.36 -5.31 -4.61
N LYS A 159 14.34 -6.16 -4.32
CA LYS A 159 14.38 -6.98 -3.09
C LYS A 159 14.43 -6.09 -1.85
N GLU A 160 15.23 -5.03 -1.87
CA GLU A 160 15.37 -4.08 -0.76
C GLU A 160 14.05 -3.34 -0.50
N LEU A 161 13.40 -2.82 -1.55
CA LEU A 161 12.07 -2.19 -1.47
C LEU A 161 11.02 -3.15 -0.91
N LEU A 162 11.07 -4.42 -1.26
CA LEU A 162 10.18 -5.45 -0.74
C LEU A 162 10.52 -5.88 0.69
N GLY A 163 11.62 -5.40 1.27
CA GLY A 163 12.06 -5.79 2.59
C GLY A 163 12.56 -7.23 2.67
N HIS A 164 13.16 -7.73 1.60
CA HIS A 164 13.91 -8.99 1.58
C HIS A 164 15.36 -8.81 2.00
N ALA A 165 15.73 -7.66 2.57
CA ALA A 165 17.07 -7.39 3.02
C ALA A 165 17.53 -8.46 4.02
N SER A 166 18.42 -9.32 3.59
CA SER A 166 19.27 -10.06 4.50
C SER A 166 20.14 -9.04 5.22
N ILE A 167 20.24 -9.24 6.50
CA ILE A 167 20.98 -8.39 7.41
C ILE A 167 22.44 -8.45 7.04
N ALA A 168 22.99 -7.39 6.58
CA ALA A 168 24.39 -7.05 6.88
C ALA A 168 24.60 -5.57 6.59
N THR A 169 25.03 -4.87 7.62
CA THR A 169 25.85 -3.67 7.60
C THR A 169 25.18 -2.31 7.39
N THR A 170 24.88 -1.65 8.50
CA THR A 170 25.66 -0.54 9.06
C THR A 170 25.47 0.84 8.44
N GLN A 171 24.98 1.69 9.23
CA GLN A 171 24.90 3.17 9.35
C GLN A 171 25.46 4.09 8.22
N ILE A 172 26.42 3.67 7.41
CA ILE A 172 27.00 4.48 6.33
C ILE A 172 26.18 4.41 5.03
N TYR A 173 25.41 3.35 4.83
CA TYR A 173 24.56 3.17 3.64
C TYR A 173 23.22 3.89 3.70
N VAL A 174 22.82 4.41 4.87
CA VAL A 174 21.47 4.96 5.09
C VAL A 174 21.18 6.18 4.20
N HIS A 175 22.12 7.05 3.93
CA HIS A 175 21.86 8.25 3.11
C HIS A 175 21.87 7.99 1.60
N VAL A 176 22.78 7.17 1.10
CA VAL A 176 22.88 6.85 -0.33
C VAL A 176 21.76 5.89 -0.74
N SER A 177 21.40 4.95 0.14
CA SER A 177 20.33 3.99 -0.13
C SER A 177 18.95 4.66 -0.10
N ARG A 178 18.70 5.63 0.79
CA ARG A 178 17.43 6.33 0.87
C ARG A 178 17.09 7.08 -0.42
N LYS A 179 18.03 7.83 -0.99
CA LYS A 179 17.82 8.54 -2.26
C LYS A 179 17.52 7.57 -3.41
N ARG A 180 18.23 6.44 -3.49
CA ARG A 180 17.98 5.39 -4.48
C ARG A 180 16.62 4.73 -4.30
N LEU A 181 16.20 4.48 -3.06
CA LEU A 181 14.89 3.93 -2.75
C LEU A 181 13.75 4.88 -3.11
N GLU A 182 13.94 6.18 -2.89
CA GLU A 182 13.00 7.22 -3.30
C GLU A 182 12.88 7.29 -4.84
N GLU A 183 14.00 7.27 -5.56
CA GLU A 183 14.03 7.25 -7.02
C GLU A 183 13.39 5.96 -7.58
N ALA A 184 13.64 4.82 -6.96
CA ALA A 184 13.05 3.56 -7.35
C ALA A 184 11.52 3.54 -7.10
N ALA A 185 11.07 4.05 -5.98
CA ALA A 185 9.64 4.16 -5.69
C ALA A 185 8.92 5.11 -6.65
N ARG A 186 9.58 6.21 -7.04
CA ARG A 186 9.05 7.17 -8.04
C ARG A 186 8.99 6.60 -9.45
N ALA A 187 9.80 5.58 -9.76
CA ALA A 187 9.79 4.94 -11.07
C ALA A 187 8.58 4.01 -11.29
N LEU A 188 7.81 3.71 -10.23
CA LEU A 188 6.58 2.96 -10.38
C LEU A 188 5.60 3.76 -11.24
N PRO A 189 5.04 3.19 -12.33
CA PRO A 189 4.07 3.87 -13.15
C PRO A 189 2.89 4.37 -12.32
N GLU A 190 2.50 5.63 -12.54
CA GLU A 190 1.24 6.12 -11.97
C GLU A 190 0.08 5.37 -12.60
N VAL A 191 -0.78 4.82 -11.76
CA VAL A 191 -2.00 4.14 -12.17
C VAL A 191 -3.17 4.78 -11.45
N PHE A 192 -4.00 5.49 -12.22
CA PHE A 192 -5.24 6.12 -11.76
C PHE A 192 -5.07 7.11 -10.61
#